data_03092e1ba1aee1db5abb02bbc92913ed
#
_entry.id   03092e1ba1aee1db5abb02bbc92913ed
#
_cell.length_a   1.000
_cell.length_b   1.000
_cell.length_c   1.000
_cell.angle_alpha   90.00
_cell.angle_beta   90.00
_cell.angle_gamma   90.00
#
_symmetry.space_group_name_H-M   'P 1'
#
loop_
_entity.id
_entity.type
_entity.pdbx_description
1 polymer ?
#
loop_
_entity_poly.entity_id
_entity_poly.type
_entity_poly.pdbx_seq_one_letter_code
_entity_poly.pdbx_strand_id
1 'polypeptide(L)'
;MIPFFHLTIQGVPVAKGRPRVAQSGHVYTPEKTRNYEQRIREMTAIAMAGRSATKRAVIVHVAAIFEPPPSATRTRRASLLNGSIHSIKPDLDNVVKSAMDGICFENGAILDDKQIVELCAFKQYGENACLMLDVFEVESVVDRFSNRWRSWESGDVAVTPI
;
A
#
# COMPACT_ATOMS: atom_id res chain seq x y z
N MET A 1 6.17 16.71 3.77
CA MET A 1 6.66 15.87 4.87
C MET A 1 7.63 14.89 4.26
N ILE A 2 8.80 14.67 4.89
CA ILE A 2 9.78 13.68 4.42
C ILE A 2 9.41 12.32 5.05
N PRO A 3 9.31 11.23 4.29
CA PRO A 3 8.99 9.93 4.86
C PRO A 3 10.16 9.42 5.72
N PHE A 4 9.85 8.80 6.86
CA PHE A 4 10.79 8.04 7.67
C PHE A 4 11.33 6.83 6.90
N PHE A 5 10.46 6.23 6.08
CA PHE A 5 10.78 5.07 5.26
C PHE A 5 10.11 5.21 3.90
N HIS A 6 10.86 4.92 2.84
CA HIS A 6 10.37 4.84 1.46
C HIS A 6 10.82 3.53 0.83
N LEU A 7 9.94 2.89 0.08
CA LEU A 7 10.25 1.66 -0.66
C LEU A 7 9.51 1.62 -1.98
N THR A 8 10.23 1.30 -3.05
CA THR A 8 9.65 0.99 -4.36
C THR A 8 10.01 -0.43 -4.76
N ILE A 9 9.01 -1.26 -5.00
CA ILE A 9 9.17 -2.65 -5.43
C ILE A 9 8.70 -2.76 -6.88
N GLN A 10 9.64 -3.00 -7.78
CA GLN A 10 9.36 -3.19 -9.20
C GLN A 10 8.60 -4.49 -9.46
N GLY A 11 7.72 -4.47 -10.44
CA GLY A 11 6.89 -5.59 -10.85
C GLY A 11 5.46 -5.52 -10.33
N VAL A 12 4.62 -6.42 -10.82
CA VAL A 12 3.17 -6.40 -10.57
C VAL A 12 2.87 -6.58 -9.08
N PRO A 13 2.15 -5.64 -8.44
CA PRO A 13 1.72 -5.79 -7.05
C PRO A 13 0.86 -7.05 -6.87
N VAL A 14 1.13 -7.80 -5.80
CA VAL A 14 0.41 -9.04 -5.49
C VAL A 14 -0.46 -8.84 -4.26
N ALA A 15 -1.76 -9.06 -4.44
CA ALA A 15 -2.73 -9.04 -3.36
C ALA A 15 -2.59 -10.27 -2.44
N LYS A 16 -2.90 -10.11 -1.18
CA LYS A 16 -2.99 -11.21 -0.22
C LYS A 16 -4.05 -12.21 -0.67
N GLY A 17 -3.61 -13.43 -0.95
CA GLY A 17 -4.50 -14.52 -1.29
C GLY A 17 -5.23 -15.04 -0.05
N ARG A 18 -6.47 -15.51 -0.23
CA ARG A 18 -7.18 -16.21 0.86
C ARG A 18 -6.40 -17.46 1.28
N PRO A 19 -6.29 -17.75 2.58
CA PRO A 19 -5.72 -18.99 3.05
C PRO A 19 -6.44 -20.19 2.40
N ARG A 20 -5.69 -21.21 2.07
CA ARG A 20 -6.21 -22.47 1.51
C ARG A 20 -6.04 -23.57 2.52
N VAL A 21 -6.94 -24.57 2.45
CA VAL A 21 -6.88 -25.77 3.27
C VAL A 21 -6.32 -26.90 2.39
N ALA A 22 -5.22 -27.51 2.81
CA ALA A 22 -4.69 -28.72 2.19
C ALA A 22 -5.59 -29.93 2.50
N GLN A 23 -5.44 -31.01 1.74
CA GLN A 23 -6.17 -32.27 2.02
C GLN A 23 -5.90 -32.82 3.42
N SER A 24 -4.74 -32.50 4.01
CA SER A 24 -4.37 -32.84 5.39
C SER A 24 -5.05 -31.97 6.46
N GLY A 25 -5.93 -31.01 6.08
CA GLY A 25 -6.54 -30.04 7.00
C GLY A 25 -5.64 -28.85 7.37
N HIS A 26 -4.38 -28.81 6.92
CA HIS A 26 -3.47 -27.70 7.20
C HIS A 26 -3.86 -26.45 6.40
N VAL A 27 -3.94 -25.30 7.09
CA VAL A 27 -4.21 -23.99 6.47
C VAL A 27 -2.90 -23.35 6.05
N TYR A 28 -2.81 -22.89 4.81
CA TYR A 28 -1.61 -22.24 4.28
C TYR A 28 -1.91 -21.01 3.42
N THR A 29 -0.98 -20.06 3.44
CA THR A 29 -0.99 -18.91 2.53
C THR A 29 -0.50 -19.35 1.15
N PRO A 30 -1.17 -18.97 0.05
CA PRO A 30 -0.71 -19.27 -1.31
C PRO A 30 0.75 -18.84 -1.54
N GLU A 31 1.51 -19.67 -2.23
CA GLU A 31 2.95 -19.46 -2.46
C GLU A 31 3.25 -18.09 -3.09
N LYS A 32 2.48 -17.69 -4.10
CA LYS A 32 2.63 -16.38 -4.74
C LYS A 32 2.56 -15.22 -3.74
N THR A 33 1.61 -15.27 -2.79
CA THR A 33 1.46 -14.25 -1.75
C THR A 33 2.65 -14.29 -0.80
N ARG A 34 3.00 -15.47 -0.31
CA ARG A 34 4.13 -15.67 0.61
C ARG A 34 5.46 -15.17 0.01
N ASN A 35 5.73 -15.49 -1.25
CA ASN A 35 6.96 -15.06 -1.93
C ASN A 35 6.98 -13.54 -2.11
N TYR A 36 5.83 -12.92 -2.38
CA TYR A 36 5.74 -11.48 -2.52
C TYR A 36 5.92 -10.76 -1.18
N GLU A 37 5.26 -11.22 -0.12
CA GLU A 37 5.45 -10.70 1.25
C GLU A 37 6.91 -10.85 1.70
N GLN A 38 7.54 -11.99 1.41
CA GLN A 38 8.95 -12.21 1.69
C GLN A 38 9.86 -11.23 0.93
N ARG A 39 9.58 -10.99 -0.35
CA ARG A 39 10.31 -10.00 -1.15
C ARG A 39 10.18 -8.58 -0.57
N ILE A 40 8.97 -8.17 -0.16
CA ILE A 40 8.77 -6.88 0.49
C ILE A 40 9.61 -6.81 1.77
N ARG A 41 9.59 -7.86 2.58
CA ARG A 41 10.34 -7.95 3.83
C ARG A 41 11.85 -7.80 3.64
N GLU A 42 12.41 -8.51 2.67
CA GLU A 42 13.84 -8.44 2.34
C GLU A 42 14.23 -7.03 1.87
N MET A 43 13.46 -6.46 0.95
CA MET A 43 13.72 -5.10 0.46
C MET A 43 13.52 -4.04 1.55
N THR A 44 12.57 -4.25 2.46
CA THR A 44 12.38 -3.38 3.64
C THR A 44 13.60 -3.43 4.54
N ALA A 45 14.11 -4.61 4.86
CA ALA A 45 15.31 -4.74 5.69
C ALA A 45 16.54 -4.04 5.05
N ILE A 46 16.70 -4.18 3.72
CA ILE A 46 17.76 -3.47 2.98
C ILE A 46 17.56 -1.95 3.06
N ALA A 47 16.35 -1.46 2.79
CA ALA A 47 16.04 -0.02 2.81
C ALA A 47 16.15 0.59 4.22
N MET A 48 15.88 -0.19 5.26
CA MET A 48 16.09 0.22 6.66
C MET A 48 17.58 0.34 7.00
N ALA A 49 18.47 -0.34 6.29
CA ALA A 49 19.93 -0.22 6.44
C ALA A 49 20.40 -0.36 7.91
N GLY A 50 19.83 -1.29 8.64
CA GLY A 50 20.14 -1.53 10.06
C GLY A 50 19.45 -0.58 11.05
N ARG A 51 18.60 0.35 10.57
CA ARG A 51 17.75 1.14 11.47
C ARG A 51 16.70 0.24 12.11
N SER A 52 16.35 0.52 13.35
CA SER A 52 15.24 -0.18 14.03
C SER A 52 13.89 0.30 13.51
N ALA A 53 12.90 -0.58 13.53
CA ALA A 53 11.51 -0.23 13.28
C ALA A 53 11.05 0.90 14.22
N THR A 54 10.26 1.83 13.70
CA THR A 54 9.73 2.89 14.55
C THR A 54 8.72 2.35 15.57
N LYS A 55 8.70 2.98 16.76
CA LYS A 55 7.71 2.74 17.82
C LYS A 55 6.60 3.79 17.84
N ARG A 56 6.70 4.81 16.98
CA ARG A 56 5.75 5.92 16.93
C ARG A 56 4.49 5.54 16.16
N ALA A 57 3.44 6.34 16.32
CA ALA A 57 2.30 6.30 15.42
C ALA A 57 2.74 6.72 14.01
N VAL A 58 2.16 6.12 12.97
CA VAL A 58 2.56 6.36 11.59
C VAL A 58 1.38 6.60 10.67
N ILE A 59 1.64 7.36 9.62
CA ILE A 59 0.81 7.46 8.42
C ILE A 59 1.47 6.62 7.35
N VAL A 60 0.68 5.80 6.64
CA VAL A 60 1.19 4.97 5.55
C VAL A 60 0.52 5.33 4.25
N HIS A 61 1.31 5.58 3.22
CA HIS A 61 0.83 5.74 1.85
C HIS A 61 1.22 4.53 1.02
N VAL A 62 0.26 4.01 0.26
CA VAL A 62 0.44 2.84 -0.62
C VAL A 62 -0.03 3.18 -2.01
N ALA A 63 0.86 3.13 -2.99
CA ALA A 63 0.50 3.24 -4.40
C ALA A 63 0.79 1.93 -5.14
N ALA A 64 -0.24 1.32 -5.69
CA ALA A 64 -0.14 0.10 -6.49
C ALA A 64 -0.32 0.43 -7.98
N ILE A 65 0.77 0.36 -8.72
CA ILE A 65 0.81 0.69 -10.14
C ILE A 65 0.77 -0.60 -10.95
N PHE A 66 -0.13 -0.64 -11.93
CA PHE A 66 -0.32 -1.79 -12.83
C PHE A 66 -0.10 -1.37 -14.27
N GLU A 67 0.47 -2.24 -15.07
CA GLU A 67 0.55 -2.01 -16.50
C GLU A 67 -0.81 -2.24 -17.18
N PRO A 68 -1.11 -1.50 -18.26
CA PRO A 68 -2.23 -1.82 -19.12
C PRO A 68 -2.14 -3.28 -19.64
N PRO A 69 -3.28 -3.98 -19.81
CA PRO A 69 -3.27 -5.34 -20.32
C PRO A 69 -2.49 -5.45 -21.64
N PRO A 70 -1.69 -6.52 -21.86
CA PRO A 70 -0.96 -6.72 -23.13
C PRO A 70 -1.88 -6.73 -24.36
N SER A 71 -3.15 -7.13 -24.19
CA SER A 71 -4.17 -7.14 -25.24
C SER A 71 -4.77 -5.76 -25.55
N ALA A 72 -4.41 -4.71 -24.80
CA ALA A 72 -4.95 -3.38 -25.04
C ALA A 72 -4.39 -2.81 -26.35
N THR A 73 -5.27 -2.28 -27.20
CA THR A 73 -4.88 -1.54 -28.39
C THR A 73 -4.06 -0.31 -28.02
N ARG A 74 -3.28 0.23 -28.96
CA ARG A 74 -2.47 1.44 -28.74
C ARG A 74 -3.30 2.60 -28.17
N THR A 75 -4.48 2.87 -28.76
CA THR A 75 -5.39 3.92 -28.30
C THR A 75 -5.89 3.64 -26.88
N ARG A 76 -6.28 2.40 -26.58
CA ARG A 76 -6.73 2.00 -25.25
C ARG A 76 -5.60 2.12 -24.22
N ARG A 77 -4.38 1.68 -24.57
CA ARG A 77 -3.20 1.81 -23.71
C ARG A 77 -2.94 3.28 -23.37
N ALA A 78 -2.92 4.17 -24.35
CA ALA A 78 -2.74 5.60 -24.13
C ALA A 78 -3.82 6.19 -23.21
N SER A 79 -5.09 5.81 -23.41
CA SER A 79 -6.19 6.22 -22.55
C SER A 79 -6.01 5.75 -21.10
N LEU A 80 -5.57 4.49 -20.89
CA LEU A 80 -5.34 3.94 -19.54
C LEU A 80 -4.17 4.65 -18.84
N LEU A 81 -3.10 4.98 -19.56
CA LEU A 81 -1.94 5.68 -19.01
C LEU A 81 -2.20 7.17 -18.72
N ASN A 82 -3.22 7.76 -19.32
CA ASN A 82 -3.59 9.15 -19.08
C ASN A 82 -4.53 9.30 -17.86
N GLY A 83 -4.10 8.76 -16.72
CA GLY A 83 -4.77 8.94 -15.43
C GLY A 83 -6.00 8.06 -15.19
N SER A 84 -6.20 7.00 -15.98
CA SER A 84 -7.31 6.08 -15.74
C SER A 84 -7.14 5.29 -14.46
N ILE A 85 -8.22 5.21 -13.67
CA ILE A 85 -8.30 4.45 -12.44
C ILE A 85 -8.27 2.96 -12.76
N HIS A 86 -7.50 2.19 -12.01
CA HIS A 86 -7.47 0.74 -12.08
C HIS A 86 -8.58 0.15 -11.21
N SER A 87 -9.79 -0.01 -11.75
CA SER A 87 -10.99 -0.49 -11.03
C SER A 87 -11.26 -1.99 -11.12
N ILE A 88 -10.30 -2.76 -11.62
CA ILE A 88 -10.38 -4.23 -11.74
C ILE A 88 -9.49 -4.91 -10.69
N LYS A 89 -9.55 -6.23 -10.62
CA LYS A 89 -8.67 -7.03 -9.71
C LYS A 89 -7.19 -6.69 -9.93
N PRO A 90 -6.37 -6.80 -8.89
CA PRO A 90 -6.70 -7.26 -7.54
C PRO A 90 -7.41 -6.19 -6.70
N ASP A 91 -8.08 -6.62 -5.62
CA ASP A 91 -8.73 -5.74 -4.66
C ASP A 91 -7.68 -4.94 -3.88
N LEU A 92 -7.91 -3.64 -3.72
CA LEU A 92 -6.94 -2.72 -3.12
C LEU A 92 -6.60 -3.09 -1.67
N ASP A 93 -7.61 -3.44 -0.87
CA ASP A 93 -7.44 -3.85 0.53
C ASP A 93 -6.51 -5.06 0.67
N ASN A 94 -6.59 -6.03 -0.25
CA ASN A 94 -5.72 -7.20 -0.25
C ASN A 94 -4.29 -6.88 -0.71
N VAL A 95 -4.09 -5.87 -1.57
CA VAL A 95 -2.75 -5.35 -1.91
C VAL A 95 -2.14 -4.65 -0.70
N VAL A 96 -2.92 -3.82 -0.01
CA VAL A 96 -2.49 -3.14 1.22
C VAL A 96 -2.10 -4.15 2.29
N LYS A 97 -2.92 -5.19 2.53
CA LYS A 97 -2.59 -6.25 3.51
C LYS A 97 -1.26 -6.93 3.21
N SER A 98 -1.03 -7.30 1.94
CA SER A 98 0.25 -7.89 1.53
C SER A 98 1.44 -6.95 1.77
N ALA A 99 1.25 -5.66 1.51
CA ALA A 99 2.26 -4.63 1.76
C ALA A 99 2.56 -4.47 3.26
N MET A 100 1.52 -4.39 4.10
CA MET A 100 1.68 -4.23 5.56
C MET A 100 2.39 -5.43 6.18
N ASP A 101 2.02 -6.66 5.82
CA ASP A 101 2.68 -7.88 6.30
C ASP A 101 4.18 -7.92 5.93
N GLY A 102 4.54 -7.26 4.83
CA GLY A 102 5.93 -7.17 4.39
C GLY A 102 6.78 -6.14 5.11
N ILE A 103 6.19 -5.04 5.64
CA ILE A 103 6.93 -3.97 6.33
C ILE A 103 6.84 -4.03 7.85
N CYS A 104 5.91 -4.85 8.39
CA CYS A 104 5.60 -4.96 9.81
C CYS A 104 6.35 -6.13 10.44
N PHE A 105 7.53 -5.88 10.99
CA PHE A 105 8.36 -6.83 11.73
C PHE A 105 9.48 -6.11 12.50
N GLU A 106 10.19 -6.81 13.39
CA GLU A 106 11.17 -6.23 14.32
C GLU A 106 12.25 -5.37 13.62
N ASN A 107 12.75 -5.82 12.48
CA ASN A 107 13.73 -5.08 11.65
C ASN A 107 13.08 -4.42 10.43
N GLY A 108 11.78 -4.24 10.46
CA GLY A 108 10.98 -3.61 9.41
C GLY A 108 10.85 -2.10 9.59
N ALA A 109 9.92 -1.51 8.84
CA ALA A 109 9.63 -0.08 8.98
C ALA A 109 8.79 0.22 10.24
N ILE A 110 7.87 -0.68 10.59
CA ILE A 110 7.01 -0.61 11.77
C ILE A 110 7.01 -1.95 12.51
N LEU A 111 6.74 -1.93 13.81
CA LEU A 111 6.68 -3.15 14.63
C LEU A 111 5.34 -3.88 14.53
N ASP A 112 4.25 -3.10 14.40
CA ASP A 112 2.89 -3.61 14.53
C ASP A 112 1.94 -2.69 13.73
N ASP A 113 0.97 -3.25 13.06
CA ASP A 113 0.00 -2.53 12.23
C ASP A 113 -0.92 -1.60 13.06
N LYS A 114 -1.08 -1.85 14.36
CA LYS A 114 -1.77 -0.94 15.29
C LYS A 114 -1.12 0.45 15.40
N GLN A 115 0.13 0.62 14.95
CA GLN A 115 0.79 1.92 14.88
C GLN A 115 0.24 2.81 13.76
N ILE A 116 -0.46 2.22 12.79
CA ILE A 116 -0.99 2.93 11.62
C ILE A 116 -2.24 3.69 12.04
N VAL A 117 -2.16 5.01 12.10
CA VAL A 117 -3.28 5.90 12.47
C VAL A 117 -3.97 6.52 11.26
N GLU A 118 -3.29 6.52 10.10
CA GLU A 118 -3.85 6.95 8.82
C GLU A 118 -3.28 6.09 7.70
N LEU A 119 -4.14 5.67 6.78
CA LEU A 119 -3.77 4.90 5.62
C LEU A 119 -4.35 5.55 4.36
N CYS A 120 -3.48 5.98 3.45
CA CYS A 120 -3.86 6.44 2.13
C CYS A 120 -3.41 5.42 1.09
N ALA A 121 -4.34 4.84 0.36
CA ALA A 121 -4.02 3.82 -0.64
C ALA A 121 -4.78 4.04 -1.94
N PHE A 122 -4.11 3.81 -3.06
CA PHE A 122 -4.73 3.83 -4.38
C PHE A 122 -4.08 2.84 -5.33
N LYS A 123 -4.78 2.52 -6.40
CA LYS A 123 -4.25 1.77 -7.53
C LYS A 123 -4.58 2.45 -8.85
N GLN A 124 -3.63 2.46 -9.75
CA GLN A 124 -3.78 3.09 -11.06
C GLN A 124 -2.98 2.36 -12.14
N TYR A 125 -3.18 2.74 -13.40
CA TYR A 125 -2.33 2.31 -14.48
C TYR A 125 -1.08 3.18 -14.60
N GLY A 126 0.04 2.56 -14.98
CA GLY A 126 1.31 3.20 -15.26
C GLY A 126 2.11 2.41 -16.28
N GLU A 127 3.20 2.99 -16.78
CA GLU A 127 4.04 2.32 -17.78
C GLU A 127 4.79 1.12 -17.22
N ASN A 128 5.20 1.20 -15.96
CA ASN A 128 5.90 0.14 -15.24
C ASN A 128 5.13 -0.23 -13.97
N ALA A 129 4.83 -1.50 -13.82
CA ALA A 129 4.17 -1.99 -12.61
C ALA A 129 5.12 -1.89 -11.41
N CYS A 130 4.63 -1.33 -10.31
CA CYS A 130 5.36 -1.29 -9.04
C CYS A 130 4.43 -1.11 -7.85
N LEU A 131 4.93 -1.42 -6.66
CA LEU A 131 4.35 -1.04 -5.38
C LEU A 131 5.25 0.02 -4.76
N MET A 132 4.68 1.16 -4.38
CA MET A 132 5.37 2.21 -3.62
C MET A 132 4.77 2.33 -2.24
N LEU A 133 5.62 2.47 -1.24
CA LEU A 133 5.28 2.56 0.17
C LEU A 133 6.03 3.73 0.80
N ASP A 134 5.30 4.63 1.44
CA ASP A 134 5.86 5.68 2.27
C ASP A 134 5.31 5.57 3.68
N VAL A 135 6.17 5.63 4.68
CA VAL A 135 5.81 5.65 6.09
C VAL A 135 6.30 6.95 6.71
N PHE A 136 5.40 7.68 7.34
CA PHE A 136 5.67 8.95 8.00
C PHE A 136 5.43 8.79 9.49
N GLU A 137 6.40 9.14 10.33
CA GLU A 137 6.19 9.24 11.77
C GLU A 137 5.34 10.46 12.10
N VAL A 138 4.42 10.30 13.05
CA VAL A 138 3.57 11.40 13.55
C VAL A 138 3.64 11.48 15.07
N GLU A 139 3.80 12.69 15.57
CA GLU A 139 3.80 12.95 17.02
C GLU A 139 2.39 13.28 17.52
N SER A 140 1.58 13.88 16.65
CA SER A 140 0.18 14.21 16.94
C SER A 140 -0.64 14.20 15.65
N VAL A 141 -1.81 13.61 15.71
CA VAL A 141 -2.78 13.59 14.59
C VAL A 141 -3.68 14.84 14.62
N VAL A 142 -3.63 15.59 15.71
CA VAL A 142 -4.55 16.70 16.00
C VAL A 142 -4.50 17.80 14.93
N ASP A 143 -3.30 18.10 14.39
CA ASP A 143 -3.16 19.22 13.45
C ASP A 143 -3.66 18.92 12.02
N ARG A 144 -3.74 17.66 11.61
CA ARG A 144 -4.19 17.29 10.27
C ARG A 144 -5.69 17.01 10.19
N PHE A 145 -6.23 16.37 11.22
CA PHE A 145 -7.66 16.04 11.28
C PHE A 145 -8.51 17.17 11.82
N SER A 146 -7.98 18.03 12.72
CA SER A 146 -8.76 19.09 13.34
C SER A 146 -9.36 20.06 12.32
N ASN A 147 -8.63 20.40 11.25
CA ASN A 147 -9.14 21.32 10.23
C ASN A 147 -10.11 20.61 9.27
N ARG A 148 -9.86 19.35 8.91
CA ARG A 148 -10.71 18.60 7.99
C ARG A 148 -11.97 18.08 8.69
N TRP A 149 -11.87 17.66 9.95
CA TRP A 149 -12.98 17.17 10.75
C TRP A 149 -13.89 18.33 11.21
N ARG A 150 -13.32 19.48 11.60
CA ARG A 150 -14.08 20.69 11.94
C ARG A 150 -14.85 21.25 10.75
N SER A 151 -14.29 21.20 9.54
CA SER A 151 -15.02 21.59 8.34
C SER A 151 -16.17 20.64 8.01
N TRP A 152 -16.12 19.39 8.47
CA TRP A 152 -17.19 18.41 8.33
C TRP A 152 -18.31 18.64 9.36
N GLU A 153 -17.96 18.98 10.60
CA GLU A 153 -18.92 19.35 11.66
C GLU A 153 -19.60 20.70 11.39
N SER A 154 -18.90 21.65 10.77
CA SER A 154 -19.47 22.96 10.41
C SER A 154 -20.32 22.94 9.13
N GLY A 155 -20.34 21.85 8.38
CA GLY A 155 -21.04 21.77 7.10
C GLY A 155 -20.43 22.58 5.96
N ASP A 156 -19.25 23.17 6.17
CA ASP A 156 -18.56 24.03 5.21
C ASP A 156 -17.78 23.27 4.11
N VAL A 157 -17.88 21.94 4.08
CA VAL A 157 -17.33 21.15 2.97
C VAL A 157 -18.25 21.30 1.78
N ALA A 158 -17.93 22.23 0.90
CA ALA A 158 -18.47 22.21 -0.45
C ALA A 158 -18.06 20.86 -1.10
N VAL A 159 -19.02 19.93 -1.18
CA VAL A 159 -18.89 18.76 -2.03
C VAL A 159 -18.89 19.27 -3.45
N THR A 160 -17.71 19.48 -4.02
CA THR A 160 -17.61 19.70 -5.45
C THR A 160 -17.94 18.36 -6.12
N PRO A 161 -19.05 18.24 -6.84
CA PRO A 161 -19.35 17.03 -7.58
C PRO A 161 -18.25 16.86 -8.64
N ILE A 162 -17.75 15.62 -8.77
CA ILE A 162 -16.80 15.19 -9.81
C ILE A 162 -17.50 15.14 -11.15
#